data_7c9b5512a80c343f9fc10a06915fe58c
#
_entry.id   7c9b5512a80c343f9fc10a06915fe58c
#
_cell.length_a   1.000
_cell.length_b   1.000
_cell.length_c   1.000
_cell.angle_alpha   90.00
_cell.angle_beta   90.00
_cell.angle_gamma   90.00
#
_symmetry.space_group_name_H-M   'P 1'
#
loop_
_entity.id
_entity.type
_entity.pdbx_description
1 polymer ?
#
loop_
_entity_poly.entity_id
_entity_poly.type
_entity_poly.pdbx_seq_one_letter_code
_entity_poly.pdbx_strand_id
1 'polypeptide(L)'
;MKTIVPVRKRNGLILPTLAVVSMLLAVFNCPANDGRIASSYSPSFNDTILVQKQLTSKKNKIKLYPNANHQVLFFSASGQSGKVYQLFLFDIDGKLVKQVNIRNRQTTVLNKIEKGNYVFEVFSDDERIENGQVIVK
;
A
#
# COMPACT_ATOMS: atom_id res chain seq x y z
N MET A 1 1.70 3.95 61.45
CA MET A 1 2.77 3.00 61.09
C MET A 1 3.16 3.30 59.63
N LYS A 2 4.33 3.89 59.43
CA LYS A 2 4.88 4.19 58.11
C LYS A 2 5.98 3.18 57.81
N THR A 3 5.80 2.38 56.80
CA THR A 3 6.81 1.39 56.39
C THR A 3 7.69 2.03 55.30
N ILE A 4 8.95 2.19 55.66
CA ILE A 4 9.99 2.73 54.76
C ILE A 4 10.69 1.55 54.09
N VAL A 5 10.70 1.52 52.76
CA VAL A 5 11.43 0.53 51.97
C VAL A 5 12.79 1.11 51.58
N PRO A 6 13.91 0.43 51.85
CA PRO A 6 15.23 0.98 51.46
C PRO A 6 15.59 0.72 50.01
N VAL A 7 16.05 1.79 49.36
CA VAL A 7 16.64 1.76 48.02
C VAL A 7 18.06 1.20 48.08
N ARG A 8 18.31 0.11 47.36
CA ARG A 8 19.63 -0.52 47.24
C ARG A 8 20.41 0.06 46.09
N LYS A 9 21.39 0.90 46.40
CA LYS A 9 22.44 1.38 45.49
C LYS A 9 23.38 0.24 45.14
N ARG A 10 23.54 -0.08 43.85
CA ARG A 10 24.61 -0.96 43.36
C ARG A 10 25.60 -0.09 42.56
N ASN A 11 26.72 0.16 43.20
CA ASN A 11 27.92 0.68 42.52
C ASN A 11 28.62 -0.51 41.85
N GLY A 12 28.67 -0.50 40.52
CA GLY A 12 29.49 -1.41 39.75
C GLY A 12 30.58 -0.63 39.04
N LEU A 13 31.76 -0.68 39.63
CA LEU A 13 33.00 -0.17 39.08
C LEU A 13 33.51 -1.18 38.04
N ILE A 14 33.68 -0.77 36.78
CA ILE A 14 34.32 -1.60 35.78
C ILE A 14 35.43 -0.80 35.14
N LEU A 15 36.66 -1.30 35.32
CA LEU A 15 37.93 -0.80 34.80
C LEU A 15 37.97 -0.88 33.25
N PRO A 16 38.71 0.00 32.63
CA PRO A 16 39.00 -0.08 31.20
C PRO A 16 40.21 -0.99 30.95
N THR A 17 40.02 -2.04 30.17
CA THR A 17 41.13 -2.80 29.59
C THR A 17 41.50 -2.17 28.26
N LEU A 18 42.70 -1.60 28.23
CA LEU A 18 43.39 -1.23 26.99
C LEU A 18 43.70 -2.51 26.20
N ALA A 19 43.13 -2.65 25.03
CA ALA A 19 43.61 -3.57 24.00
C ALA A 19 44.12 -2.76 22.80
N VAL A 20 45.41 -2.73 22.73
CA VAL A 20 46.16 -2.27 21.54
C VAL A 20 46.02 -3.35 20.48
N VAL A 21 45.34 -3.08 19.40
CA VAL A 21 45.35 -3.95 18.21
C VAL A 21 45.90 -3.23 17.02
N SER A 22 47.01 -3.76 16.59
CA SER A 22 47.86 -3.35 15.49
C SER A 22 47.12 -3.19 14.17
N MET A 23 47.44 -2.09 13.54
CA MET A 23 47.15 -1.67 12.19
C MET A 23 47.73 -2.66 11.17
N LEU A 24 46.93 -3.41 10.47
CA LEU A 24 47.32 -4.15 9.28
C LEU A 24 46.71 -3.46 8.06
N LEU A 25 47.50 -2.67 7.38
CA LEU A 25 47.21 -2.08 6.08
C LEU A 25 47.23 -3.19 5.02
N ALA A 26 46.05 -3.73 4.71
CA ALA A 26 45.89 -4.50 3.50
C ALA A 26 45.38 -3.57 2.38
N VAL A 27 46.29 -3.20 1.52
CA VAL A 27 45.98 -2.53 0.25
C VAL A 27 45.35 -3.55 -0.66
N PHE A 28 44.03 -3.63 -0.70
CA PHE A 28 43.32 -4.37 -1.75
C PHE A 28 43.29 -3.49 -3.00
N ASN A 29 44.19 -3.79 -3.94
CA ASN A 29 44.02 -3.39 -5.32
C ASN A 29 42.76 -4.08 -5.86
N CYS A 30 41.64 -3.37 -5.91
CA CYS A 30 40.54 -3.79 -6.73
C CYS A 30 40.84 -3.40 -8.19
N PRO A 31 40.91 -4.37 -9.12
CA PRO A 31 40.87 -4.03 -10.53
C PRO A 31 39.53 -3.41 -10.83
N ALA A 32 39.51 -2.22 -11.37
CA ALA A 32 38.32 -1.59 -11.93
C ALA A 32 37.84 -2.49 -13.08
N ASN A 33 36.88 -3.35 -12.76
CA ASN A 33 36.14 -4.07 -13.77
C ASN A 33 35.00 -3.14 -14.20
N ASP A 34 35.20 -2.45 -15.32
CA ASP A 34 34.15 -1.74 -16.06
C ASP A 34 33.11 -2.75 -16.59
N GLY A 35 32.54 -3.50 -15.66
CA GLY A 35 31.31 -4.22 -15.90
C GLY A 35 30.18 -3.21 -15.90
N ARG A 36 29.87 -2.65 -17.07
CA ARG A 36 28.55 -2.09 -17.34
C ARG A 36 27.55 -3.20 -17.10
N ILE A 37 27.08 -3.30 -15.87
CA ILE A 37 25.81 -3.98 -15.60
C ILE A 37 24.77 -3.05 -16.25
N ALA A 38 24.52 -3.29 -17.53
CA ALA A 38 23.28 -2.90 -18.13
C ALA A 38 22.23 -3.66 -17.30
N SER A 39 21.76 -3.01 -16.23
CA SER A 39 20.52 -3.36 -15.61
C SER A 39 19.50 -3.26 -16.71
N SER A 40 19.25 -4.36 -17.38
CA SER A 40 18.10 -4.52 -18.22
C SER A 40 16.90 -4.47 -17.29
N TYR A 41 16.50 -3.24 -16.94
CA TYR A 41 15.12 -2.98 -16.59
C TYR A 41 14.33 -3.33 -17.86
N SER A 42 14.01 -4.61 -17.99
CA SER A 42 12.83 -4.98 -18.74
C SER A 42 11.69 -4.33 -17.99
N PRO A 43 11.08 -3.26 -18.50
CA PRO A 43 9.81 -2.83 -17.96
C PRO A 43 8.93 -4.06 -18.13
N SER A 44 8.53 -4.67 -17.04
CA SER A 44 7.50 -5.68 -17.02
C SER A 44 6.22 -4.97 -17.44
N PHE A 45 6.08 -4.80 -18.75
CA PHE A 45 4.89 -4.27 -19.37
C PHE A 45 3.87 -5.37 -19.30
N ASN A 46 3.03 -5.36 -18.27
CA ASN A 46 1.72 -6.01 -18.41
C ASN A 46 0.86 -5.99 -17.16
N ASP A 47 1.17 -5.15 -16.17
CA ASP A 47 0.19 -4.91 -15.11
C ASP A 47 -0.86 -3.92 -15.65
N THR A 48 -1.85 -4.44 -16.35
CA THR A 48 -2.93 -3.64 -16.92
C THR A 48 -4.17 -3.79 -16.07
N ILE A 49 -4.63 -2.70 -15.48
CA ILE A 49 -5.91 -2.67 -14.76
C ILE A 49 -6.99 -2.22 -15.72
N LEU A 50 -8.00 -3.07 -15.93
CA LEU A 50 -9.18 -2.78 -16.73
C LEU A 50 -10.40 -2.67 -15.81
N VAL A 51 -11.21 -1.65 -15.99
CA VAL A 51 -12.45 -1.44 -15.25
C VAL A 51 -13.62 -1.47 -16.20
N GLN A 52 -14.58 -2.37 -15.95
CA GLN A 52 -15.81 -2.50 -16.72
C GLN A 52 -17.01 -2.28 -15.79
N LYS A 53 -17.82 -1.27 -16.11
CA LYS A 53 -19.04 -0.96 -15.35
C LYS A 53 -20.24 -1.66 -15.93
N GLN A 54 -21.08 -2.23 -15.08
CA GLN A 54 -22.35 -2.87 -15.44
C GLN A 54 -23.54 -1.99 -15.08
N LEU A 55 -23.58 -1.49 -13.84
CA LEU A 55 -24.58 -0.54 -13.36
C LEU A 55 -23.91 0.80 -13.13
N THR A 56 -24.52 1.89 -13.56
CA THR A 56 -24.00 3.24 -13.38
C THR A 56 -25.07 4.15 -12.80
N SER A 57 -24.74 4.84 -11.73
CA SER A 57 -25.62 5.84 -11.11
C SER A 57 -25.83 7.05 -12.04
N LYS A 58 -27.08 7.48 -12.18
CA LYS A 58 -27.40 8.74 -12.88
C LYS A 58 -27.26 9.96 -11.98
N LYS A 59 -27.42 9.80 -10.66
CA LYS A 59 -27.40 10.88 -9.66
C LYS A 59 -26.02 11.15 -9.09
N ASN A 60 -25.19 10.10 -9.01
CA ASN A 60 -23.86 10.15 -8.40
C ASN A 60 -22.81 9.90 -9.47
N LYS A 61 -21.75 10.69 -9.48
CA LYS A 61 -20.62 10.53 -10.38
C LYS A 61 -19.56 9.70 -9.70
N ILE A 62 -19.57 8.41 -9.99
CA ILE A 62 -18.61 7.44 -9.48
C ILE A 62 -17.53 7.22 -10.54
N LYS A 63 -16.27 7.30 -10.13
CA LYS A 63 -15.14 7.00 -10.98
C LYS A 63 -14.26 5.96 -10.30
N LEU A 64 -14.07 4.84 -10.96
CA LEU A 64 -13.08 3.84 -10.65
C LEU A 64 -12.18 3.73 -11.88
N TYR A 65 -10.89 4.04 -11.74
CA TYR A 65 -9.99 4.15 -12.89
C TYR A 65 -8.54 3.89 -12.48
N PRO A 66 -7.72 3.27 -13.35
CA PRO A 66 -6.30 3.09 -13.08
C PRO A 66 -5.52 4.39 -13.25
N ASN A 67 -4.31 4.45 -12.67
CA ASN A 67 -3.32 5.47 -13.01
C ASN A 67 -2.76 5.25 -14.43
N ALA A 68 -1.94 6.20 -14.91
CA ALA A 68 -1.34 6.11 -16.24
C ALA A 68 -0.49 4.85 -16.47
N ASN A 69 0.13 4.34 -15.42
CA ASN A 69 0.96 3.12 -15.47
C ASN A 69 0.18 1.84 -15.15
N HIS A 70 -1.13 1.93 -14.94
CA HIS A 70 -2.02 0.80 -14.60
C HIS A 70 -1.61 -0.01 -13.35
N GLN A 71 -0.90 0.61 -12.40
CA GLN A 71 -0.38 -0.06 -11.19
C GLN A 71 -1.26 0.13 -9.96
N VAL A 72 -2.05 1.18 -9.91
CA VAL A 72 -2.95 1.50 -8.81
C VAL A 72 -4.32 1.90 -9.34
N LEU A 73 -5.34 1.64 -8.55
CA LEU A 73 -6.72 1.96 -8.86
C LEU A 73 -7.18 3.16 -8.01
N PHE A 74 -7.72 4.17 -8.64
CA PHE A 74 -8.32 5.32 -7.97
C PHE A 74 -9.83 5.15 -7.84
N PHE A 75 -10.36 5.46 -6.68
CA PHE A 75 -11.77 5.56 -6.42
C PHE A 75 -12.15 6.99 -6.05
N SER A 76 -13.06 7.58 -6.80
CA SER A 76 -13.57 8.93 -6.59
C SER A 76 -15.08 8.95 -6.69
N ALA A 77 -15.73 9.68 -5.81
CA ALA A 77 -17.17 9.83 -5.81
C ALA A 77 -17.58 11.28 -5.62
N SER A 78 -18.56 11.73 -6.38
CA SER A 78 -19.21 13.02 -6.19
C SER A 78 -20.70 12.93 -6.48
N GLY A 79 -21.50 13.59 -5.66
CA GLY A 79 -22.96 13.61 -5.71
C GLY A 79 -23.49 14.55 -4.63
N GLN A 80 -24.40 14.08 -3.81
CA GLN A 80 -25.00 14.85 -2.75
C GLN A 80 -24.02 15.18 -1.63
N SER A 81 -24.10 16.41 -1.09
CA SER A 81 -23.31 16.82 0.05
C SER A 81 -23.64 15.98 1.29
N GLY A 82 -22.64 15.69 2.11
CA GLY A 82 -22.80 14.91 3.34
C GLY A 82 -22.85 13.38 3.15
N LYS A 83 -22.97 12.88 1.92
CA LYS A 83 -23.01 11.45 1.65
C LYS A 83 -21.63 10.80 1.78
N VAL A 84 -21.68 9.56 2.26
CA VAL A 84 -20.53 8.64 2.28
C VAL A 84 -20.71 7.59 1.18
N TYR A 85 -19.66 7.33 0.46
CA TYR A 85 -19.60 6.32 -0.58
C TYR A 85 -18.68 5.20 -0.15
N GLN A 86 -19.17 3.97 -0.23
CA GLN A 86 -18.44 2.78 0.17
C GLN A 86 -18.16 1.93 -1.07
N LEU A 87 -16.89 1.62 -1.30
CA LEU A 87 -16.48 0.67 -2.34
C LEU A 87 -16.08 -0.64 -1.67
N PHE A 88 -16.63 -1.72 -2.19
CA PHE A 88 -16.24 -3.09 -1.88
C PHE A 88 -15.65 -3.72 -3.12
N LEU A 89 -14.54 -4.43 -2.96
CA LEU A 89 -13.89 -5.21 -4.00
C LEU A 89 -13.82 -6.67 -3.54
N PHE A 90 -14.41 -7.55 -4.30
CA PHE A 90 -14.44 -8.99 -4.05
C PHE A 90 -13.65 -9.73 -5.11
N ASP A 91 -13.02 -10.83 -4.74
CA ASP A 91 -12.48 -11.77 -5.73
C ASP A 91 -13.61 -12.59 -6.38
N ILE A 92 -13.25 -13.46 -7.32
CA ILE A 92 -14.23 -14.31 -8.03
C ILE A 92 -14.94 -15.33 -7.13
N ASP A 93 -14.33 -15.66 -5.98
CA ASP A 93 -14.89 -16.57 -4.98
C ASP A 93 -15.84 -15.84 -4.01
N GLY A 94 -16.02 -14.53 -4.18
CA GLY A 94 -16.86 -13.68 -3.35
C GLY A 94 -16.22 -13.24 -2.04
N LYS A 95 -14.92 -13.44 -1.86
CA LYS A 95 -14.18 -13.00 -0.68
C LYS A 95 -13.88 -11.50 -0.79
N LEU A 96 -14.14 -10.77 0.27
CA LEU A 96 -13.81 -9.35 0.36
C LEU A 96 -12.28 -9.13 0.38
N VAL A 97 -11.77 -8.43 -0.63
CA VAL A 97 -10.34 -8.10 -0.79
C VAL A 97 -10.03 -6.70 -0.30
N LYS A 98 -10.89 -5.74 -0.62
CA LYS A 98 -10.75 -4.33 -0.21
C LYS A 98 -12.09 -3.71 0.11
N GLN A 99 -12.06 -2.84 1.11
CA GLN A 99 -13.16 -1.94 1.45
C GLN A 99 -12.59 -0.56 1.72
N VAL A 100 -13.20 0.47 1.12
CA VAL A 100 -12.85 1.86 1.35
C VAL A 100 -14.09 2.73 1.41
N ASN A 101 -14.04 3.73 2.29
CA ASN A 101 -15.10 4.70 2.47
C ASN A 101 -14.54 6.09 2.16
N ILE A 102 -15.26 6.84 1.33
CA ILE A 102 -14.92 8.23 1.02
C ILE A 102 -16.15 9.12 1.18
N ARG A 103 -15.92 10.37 1.50
CA ARG A 103 -16.96 11.38 1.50
C ARG A 103 -17.14 11.99 0.11
N ASN A 104 -18.23 12.70 -0.07
CA ASN A 104 -18.49 13.44 -1.30
C ASN A 104 -17.29 14.32 -1.71
N ARG A 105 -16.93 14.28 -3.00
CA ARG A 105 -15.79 14.97 -3.64
C ARG A 105 -14.41 14.53 -3.16
N GLN A 106 -14.30 13.37 -2.55
CA GLN A 106 -13.01 12.78 -2.20
C GLN A 106 -12.56 11.74 -3.23
N THR A 107 -11.25 11.53 -3.25
CA THR A 107 -10.60 10.48 -4.03
C THR A 107 -9.66 9.71 -3.11
N THR A 108 -9.64 8.42 -3.25
CA THR A 108 -8.70 7.53 -2.55
C THR A 108 -8.00 6.60 -3.52
N VAL A 109 -6.92 5.98 -3.08
CA VAL A 109 -6.11 5.05 -3.86
C VAL A 109 -6.25 3.65 -3.29
N LEU A 110 -6.56 2.70 -4.16
CA LEU A 110 -6.48 1.27 -3.86
C LEU A 110 -5.15 0.74 -4.42
N ASN A 111 -4.23 0.50 -3.54
CA ASN A 111 -2.93 -0.08 -3.86
C ASN A 111 -2.88 -1.56 -3.49
N LYS A 112 -1.85 -2.27 -3.95
CA LYS A 112 -1.61 -3.69 -3.64
C LYS A 112 -2.82 -4.57 -3.97
N ILE A 113 -3.38 -4.41 -5.17
CA ILE A 113 -4.34 -5.33 -5.73
C ILE A 113 -3.54 -6.32 -6.58
N GLU A 114 -3.62 -7.59 -6.23
CA GLU A 114 -2.92 -8.67 -6.93
C GLU A 114 -3.54 -8.92 -8.31
N LYS A 115 -2.83 -9.66 -9.15
CA LYS A 115 -3.36 -10.10 -10.45
C LYS A 115 -4.58 -10.99 -10.25
N GLY A 116 -5.62 -10.75 -11.02
CA GLY A 116 -6.87 -11.48 -10.89
C GLY A 116 -8.08 -10.73 -11.41
N ASN A 117 -9.23 -11.38 -11.31
CA ASN A 117 -10.52 -10.82 -11.65
C ASN A 117 -11.29 -10.50 -10.37
N TYR A 118 -11.88 -9.33 -10.33
CA TYR A 118 -12.58 -8.82 -9.16
C TYR A 118 -13.95 -8.27 -9.55
N VAL A 119 -14.89 -8.37 -8.64
CA VAL A 119 -16.18 -7.68 -8.72
C VAL A 119 -16.15 -6.49 -7.77
N PHE A 120 -16.56 -5.33 -8.22
CA PHE A 120 -16.73 -4.19 -7.34
C PHE A 120 -18.18 -3.78 -7.18
N GLU A 121 -18.51 -3.31 -6.01
CA GLU A 121 -19.80 -2.72 -5.69
C GLU A 121 -19.60 -1.39 -4.95
N VAL A 122 -20.41 -0.40 -5.30
CA VAL A 122 -20.42 0.91 -4.63
C VAL A 122 -21.76 1.16 -4.02
N PHE A 123 -21.75 1.51 -2.75
CA PHE A 123 -22.94 1.84 -1.97
C PHE A 123 -22.93 3.30 -1.52
N SER A 124 -24.10 3.86 -1.36
CA SER A 124 -24.35 5.11 -0.65
C SER A 124 -25.63 4.98 0.15
N ASP A 125 -25.56 5.19 1.48
CA ASP A 125 -26.71 5.02 2.40
C ASP A 125 -27.40 3.64 2.22
N ASP A 126 -26.64 2.58 2.24
CA ASP A 126 -27.10 1.18 2.09
C ASP A 126 -27.74 0.84 0.73
N GLU A 127 -27.79 1.79 -0.21
CA GLU A 127 -28.22 1.55 -1.58
C GLU A 127 -27.01 1.25 -2.47
N ARG A 128 -27.06 0.14 -3.22
CA ARG A 128 -26.05 -0.15 -4.25
C ARG A 128 -26.28 0.75 -5.47
N ILE A 129 -25.35 1.64 -5.71
CA ILE A 129 -25.47 2.68 -6.74
C ILE A 129 -24.65 2.39 -7.99
N GLU A 130 -23.61 1.58 -7.89
CA GLU A 130 -22.78 1.17 -9.03
C GLU A 130 -22.14 -0.20 -8.78
N ASN A 131 -21.93 -0.97 -9.84
CA ASN A 131 -21.16 -2.21 -9.80
C ASN A 131 -20.46 -2.45 -11.14
N GLY A 132 -19.56 -3.44 -11.13
CA GLY A 132 -18.86 -3.87 -12.32
C GLY A 132 -17.71 -4.81 -12.00
N GLN A 133 -16.73 -4.87 -12.90
CA GLN A 133 -15.57 -5.74 -12.79
C GLN A 133 -14.28 -4.96 -12.90
N VAL A 134 -13.27 -5.43 -12.20
CA VAL A 134 -11.87 -4.98 -12.30
C VAL A 134 -11.02 -6.19 -12.66
N ILE A 135 -10.24 -6.06 -13.72
CA ILE A 135 -9.33 -7.10 -14.19
C ILE A 135 -7.92 -6.56 -14.06
N VAL A 136 -7.08 -7.25 -13.29
CA VAL A 136 -5.65 -6.94 -13.08
C VAL A 136 -4.84 -8.03 -13.74
N LYS A 137 -4.10 -7.68 -14.81
CA LYS A 137 -3.30 -8.63 -15.62
C LYS A 137 -1.82 -8.51 -15.28
#